data_7c524168bdb7209182cb4f9dcdee5891
#
_entry.id   7c524168bdb7209182cb4f9dcdee5891
#
_cell.length_a   1.000
_cell.length_b   1.000
_cell.length_c   1.000
_cell.angle_alpha   90.00
_cell.angle_beta   90.00
_cell.angle_gamma   90.00
#
_symmetry.space_group_name_H-M   'P 1'
#
loop_
_entity.id
_entity.type
_entity.pdbx_description
1 polymer ?
#
loop_
_entity_poly.entity_id
_entity_poly.type
_entity_poly.pdbx_seq_one_letter_code
_entity_poly.pdbx_strand_id
1 'polypeptide(L)'
;MHPVPLGSNLVLSPSVRRRGRSVVALIFSVVLAVGCGRGDGAPPHKALPHPADPAVVQTAEGALHGVVAPDHRLFAGIPYAAPPVGPLRWQPPAPALPWQGVRDATRLGPRCMQDPSGDLEFGRQTDEDCLTLNVWTPPAGGEHRPVMVWIHGGAFVNGSGGVYDARWLANRGDIVVVTLNYRLGALGFLAHPALGPPGDVGNYGLADQQAALRWVRDNIANFGGDPDKVTVAGESAGGMSVCDHLVAPDSAGLFSAAIIQSGPCQAQVALPVAEKNSLDYAAELGCGDPQSAAQCLRGLPADKLRTPVWYYRVGEDSLSGPVTGTKALPVDPITAIADGRAARVPVMIGTNRDEFTLFVALQTLRGREYTADQYPQLLAETFGANADAVEAHYPLPRYDNVSLAYSATVTDGVFACVADRMADMFARDEPVYAYEFNDRGAPAPDPLRHVAFPVGASHSLELRYLFDIGGAPPLDPAQQKLSEQMIDYWSQFVAKGAPRADGQPEWPELGGDSAAGKFMSLQPDGSRVVTDVEQAHQCPFWAGLKG
;
A
#
# COMPACT_ATOMS: atom_id res chain seq x y z
N MET A 1 46.11 -2.80 48.50
CA MET A 1 46.90 -3.98 48.89
C MET A 1 46.81 -4.99 47.77
N HIS A 2 47.88 -5.12 47.03
CA HIS A 2 48.14 -6.21 46.07
C HIS A 2 48.53 -7.51 46.84
N PRO A 3 48.66 -8.71 46.25
CA PRO A 3 49.16 -9.02 44.91
C PRO A 3 48.51 -10.21 44.15
N VAL A 4 48.81 -10.28 42.86
CA VAL A 4 48.83 -11.40 41.91
C VAL A 4 49.96 -12.41 42.29
N PRO A 5 50.01 -13.71 41.88
CA PRO A 5 50.60 -14.09 40.59
C PRO A 5 49.97 -15.32 39.86
N LEU A 6 50.01 -15.36 38.52
CA LEU A 6 50.92 -15.98 37.54
C LEU A 6 51.04 -17.53 37.57
N GLY A 7 50.87 -18.16 36.40
CA GLY A 7 51.30 -19.55 36.12
C GLY A 7 50.96 -20.00 34.70
N SER A 8 51.89 -19.79 33.81
CA SER A 8 52.07 -20.22 32.41
C SER A 8 52.41 -21.70 32.26
N ASN A 9 52.13 -22.27 31.04
CA ASN A 9 53.02 -23.10 30.17
C ASN A 9 52.17 -23.84 29.13
N LEU A 10 52.26 -23.54 27.86
CA LEU A 10 53.14 -24.00 26.77
C LEU A 10 53.46 -25.52 26.78
N VAL A 11 53.17 -26.21 25.64
CA VAL A 11 54.14 -26.99 24.85
C VAL A 11 53.44 -27.78 23.70
N LEU A 12 53.76 -27.40 22.45
CA LEU A 12 54.23 -28.09 21.24
C LEU A 12 53.52 -29.32 20.61
N SER A 13 53.34 -29.12 19.29
CA SER A 13 53.18 -30.13 18.20
C SER A 13 54.24 -31.25 18.18
N PRO A 14 54.01 -32.36 17.43
CA PRO A 14 54.64 -32.41 16.11
C PRO A 14 53.86 -33.12 14.98
N SER A 15 54.25 -32.74 13.78
CA SER A 15 53.99 -33.26 12.45
C SER A 15 54.46 -34.69 12.20
N VAL A 16 53.72 -35.51 11.41
CA VAL A 16 54.33 -36.64 10.65
C VAL A 16 53.75 -36.68 9.24
N ARG A 17 54.66 -36.57 8.26
CA ARG A 17 54.49 -36.89 6.83
C ARG A 17 54.60 -38.41 6.61
N ARG A 18 53.88 -38.97 5.62
CA ARG A 18 54.43 -39.84 4.54
C ARG A 18 53.34 -40.39 3.61
N ARG A 19 53.52 -40.08 2.31
CA ARG A 19 53.68 -40.93 1.10
C ARG A 19 52.56 -41.97 0.88
N GLY A 20 51.78 -41.98 -0.15
CA GLY A 20 52.11 -41.93 -1.58
C GLY A 20 51.89 -43.29 -2.22
N ARG A 21 50.90 -43.41 -3.13
CA ARG A 21 50.95 -44.40 -4.23
C ARG A 21 49.95 -44.00 -5.33
N SER A 22 50.53 -43.78 -6.50
CA SER A 22 49.88 -43.60 -7.78
C SER A 22 49.30 -44.93 -8.30
N VAL A 23 48.16 -44.89 -8.97
CA VAL A 23 47.78 -45.89 -9.97
C VAL A 23 47.22 -45.17 -11.18
N VAL A 24 47.72 -45.63 -12.30
CA VAL A 24 47.77 -45.10 -13.66
C VAL A 24 46.45 -45.26 -14.39
N ALA A 25 46.17 -44.27 -15.20
CA ALA A 25 45.31 -44.03 -16.34
C ALA A 25 44.78 -45.24 -17.14
N LEU A 26 43.60 -45.04 -17.69
CA LEU A 26 43.33 -45.48 -19.06
C LEU A 26 42.37 -44.45 -19.74
N ILE A 27 42.93 -43.86 -20.81
CA ILE A 27 42.30 -42.92 -21.72
C ILE A 27 41.44 -43.73 -22.71
N PHE A 28 40.18 -43.38 -22.89
CA PHE A 28 39.42 -43.70 -24.12
C PHE A 28 38.94 -42.37 -24.72
N SER A 29 39.61 -42.02 -25.80
CA SER A 29 39.23 -40.94 -26.71
C SER A 29 38.09 -41.42 -27.58
N VAL A 30 36.93 -40.73 -27.54
CA VAL A 30 35.96 -40.77 -28.62
C VAL A 30 35.83 -39.38 -29.20
N VAL A 31 36.29 -39.26 -30.41
CA VAL A 31 36.08 -38.09 -31.29
C VAL A 31 34.63 -38.10 -31.76
N LEU A 32 33.88 -37.03 -31.53
CA LEU A 32 32.65 -36.79 -32.27
C LEU A 32 32.54 -35.34 -32.67
N ALA A 33 32.14 -35.19 -33.90
CA ALA A 33 32.18 -34.05 -34.77
C ALA A 33 31.46 -32.81 -34.26
N VAL A 34 32.06 -31.66 -34.53
CA VAL A 34 31.49 -30.31 -34.45
C VAL A 34 30.38 -30.17 -35.49
N GLY A 35 29.15 -29.93 -35.01
CA GLY A 35 28.05 -29.42 -35.82
C GLY A 35 27.67 -28.04 -35.26
N CYS A 36 28.04 -26.96 -35.99
CA CYS A 36 27.54 -25.61 -35.69
C CYS A 36 26.06 -25.51 -36.05
N GLY A 37 25.22 -25.30 -35.03
CA GLY A 37 23.84 -24.90 -35.19
C GLY A 37 23.54 -23.79 -34.16
N ARG A 38 23.46 -22.54 -34.63
CA ARG A 38 22.94 -21.42 -33.91
C ARG A 38 21.43 -21.61 -33.72
N GLY A 39 20.96 -21.45 -32.50
CA GLY A 39 19.54 -21.45 -32.15
C GLY A 39 19.39 -21.09 -30.69
N ASP A 40 19.46 -19.77 -30.39
CA ASP A 40 19.04 -19.25 -29.08
C ASP A 40 17.51 -19.37 -28.99
N GLY A 41 17.06 -20.40 -28.31
CA GLY A 41 15.68 -20.58 -27.87
C GLY A 41 15.73 -21.07 -26.45
N ALA A 42 15.34 -20.23 -25.51
CA ALA A 42 15.03 -20.70 -24.16
C ALA A 42 14.03 -21.86 -24.27
N PRO A 43 14.16 -22.93 -23.46
CA PRO A 43 13.20 -24.02 -23.51
C PRO A 43 11.80 -23.48 -23.17
N PRO A 44 10.76 -23.85 -23.92
CA PRO A 44 9.40 -23.48 -23.57
C PRO A 44 9.11 -24.00 -22.16
N HIS A 45 8.68 -23.12 -21.27
CA HIS A 45 8.14 -23.51 -19.97
C HIS A 45 6.99 -24.50 -20.25
N LYS A 46 7.22 -25.78 -19.99
CA LYS A 46 6.14 -26.75 -19.99
C LYS A 46 5.18 -26.33 -18.88
N ALA A 47 4.02 -25.84 -19.27
CA ALA A 47 2.90 -25.68 -18.34
C ALA A 47 2.74 -27.04 -17.61
N LEU A 48 2.84 -27.01 -16.30
CA LEU A 48 2.52 -28.16 -15.48
C LEU A 48 1.03 -28.48 -15.73
N PRO A 49 0.63 -29.77 -15.86
CA PRO A 49 -0.77 -30.10 -16.01
C PRO A 49 -1.55 -29.48 -14.85
N HIS A 50 -2.63 -28.75 -15.15
CA HIS A 50 -3.52 -28.19 -14.13
C HIS A 50 -3.94 -29.32 -13.17
N PRO A 51 -3.83 -29.13 -11.85
CA PRO A 51 -4.34 -30.11 -10.92
C PRO A 51 -5.81 -30.34 -11.21
N ALA A 52 -6.26 -31.59 -11.13
CA ALA A 52 -7.66 -31.93 -11.29
C ALA A 52 -8.56 -31.29 -10.21
N ASP A 53 -7.98 -30.83 -9.11
CA ASP A 53 -8.65 -30.16 -8.00
C ASP A 53 -8.51 -28.62 -8.13
N PRO A 54 -9.62 -27.88 -8.36
CA PRO A 54 -9.60 -26.42 -8.46
C PRO A 54 -9.20 -25.71 -7.15
N ALA A 55 -9.21 -26.41 -6.01
CA ALA A 55 -8.74 -25.89 -4.73
C ALA A 55 -7.21 -25.91 -4.60
N VAL A 56 -6.48 -26.58 -5.50
CA VAL A 56 -5.02 -26.73 -5.40
C VAL A 56 -4.32 -25.92 -6.50
N VAL A 57 -3.38 -25.06 -6.09
CA VAL A 57 -2.53 -24.27 -6.99
C VAL A 57 -1.06 -24.49 -6.62
N GLN A 58 -0.20 -24.62 -7.64
CA GLN A 58 1.24 -24.72 -7.46
C GLN A 58 1.88 -23.34 -7.58
N THR A 59 2.67 -22.94 -6.58
CA THR A 59 3.54 -21.75 -6.64
C THR A 59 5.00 -22.15 -6.74
N ALA A 60 5.88 -21.19 -6.92
CA ALA A 60 7.32 -21.42 -6.90
C ALA A 60 7.81 -21.99 -5.56
N GLU A 61 7.16 -21.63 -4.46
CA GLU A 61 7.51 -22.02 -3.10
C GLU A 61 6.88 -23.36 -2.70
N GLY A 62 5.78 -23.80 -3.34
CA GLY A 62 5.08 -25.06 -3.03
C GLY A 62 3.61 -25.05 -3.42
N ALA A 63 2.92 -26.16 -3.18
CA ALA A 63 1.48 -26.28 -3.44
C ALA A 63 0.66 -25.62 -2.33
N LEU A 64 -0.48 -25.02 -2.72
CA LEU A 64 -1.45 -24.37 -1.85
C LEU A 64 -2.82 -25.04 -2.01
N HIS A 65 -3.58 -25.14 -0.92
CA HIS A 65 -4.98 -25.54 -0.92
C HIS A 65 -5.84 -24.39 -0.41
N GLY A 66 -6.68 -23.82 -1.29
CA GLY A 66 -7.56 -22.69 -1.00
C GLY A 66 -9.02 -23.09 -0.82
N VAL A 67 -9.89 -22.10 -0.73
CA VAL A 67 -11.34 -22.21 -0.69
C VAL A 67 -11.90 -22.12 -2.11
N VAL A 68 -12.85 -23.00 -2.44
CA VAL A 68 -13.64 -22.93 -3.68
C VAL A 68 -15.10 -22.70 -3.31
N ALA A 69 -15.62 -21.55 -3.68
CA ALA A 69 -17.03 -21.18 -3.56
C ALA A 69 -17.72 -21.22 -4.94
N PRO A 70 -19.06 -21.14 -5.00
CA PRO A 70 -19.77 -21.17 -6.28
C PRO A 70 -19.40 -20.01 -7.22
N ASP A 71 -19.04 -18.86 -6.67
CA ASP A 71 -18.80 -17.59 -7.37
C ASP A 71 -17.34 -17.12 -7.34
N HIS A 72 -16.48 -17.73 -6.53
CA HIS A 72 -15.06 -17.34 -6.44
C HIS A 72 -14.17 -18.45 -5.89
N ARG A 73 -12.86 -18.26 -5.99
CA ARG A 73 -11.85 -18.99 -5.22
C ARG A 73 -11.04 -18.01 -4.38
N LEU A 74 -10.64 -18.45 -3.20
CA LEU A 74 -9.76 -17.70 -2.31
C LEU A 74 -8.57 -18.56 -1.89
N PHE A 75 -7.38 -18.02 -2.08
CA PHE A 75 -6.14 -18.54 -1.51
C PHE A 75 -5.58 -17.48 -0.56
N ALA A 76 -5.62 -17.75 0.74
CA ALA A 76 -5.35 -16.75 1.78
C ALA A 76 -4.13 -17.10 2.62
N GLY A 77 -3.48 -16.08 3.20
CA GLY A 77 -2.33 -16.25 4.08
C GLY A 77 -1.10 -16.83 3.40
N ILE A 78 -0.91 -16.53 2.12
CA ILE A 78 0.23 -17.00 1.32
C ILE A 78 1.46 -16.18 1.68
N PRO A 79 2.55 -16.76 2.21
CA PRO A 79 3.78 -16.02 2.48
C PRO A 79 4.47 -15.63 1.16
N TYR A 80 4.71 -14.35 0.96
CA TYR A 80 5.46 -13.82 -0.17
C TYR A 80 6.92 -13.46 0.19
N ALA A 81 7.23 -13.46 1.48
CA ALA A 81 8.56 -13.25 2.02
C ALA A 81 8.77 -14.10 3.28
N ALA A 82 10.01 -14.27 3.68
CA ALA A 82 10.36 -14.89 4.96
C ALA A 82 9.91 -13.99 6.13
N PRO A 83 9.57 -14.58 7.30
CA PRO A 83 9.20 -13.83 8.49
C PRO A 83 10.26 -12.77 8.86
N PRO A 84 9.91 -11.48 8.99
CA PRO A 84 10.87 -10.40 9.27
C PRO A 84 11.18 -10.30 10.77
N VAL A 85 11.55 -11.41 11.39
CA VAL A 85 11.74 -11.55 12.84
C VAL A 85 13.22 -11.64 13.23
N GLY A 86 13.55 -11.29 14.45
CA GLY A 86 14.91 -11.40 14.99
C GLY A 86 15.96 -10.68 14.14
N PRO A 87 16.95 -11.39 13.55
CA PRO A 87 17.97 -10.77 12.70
C PRO A 87 17.41 -10.12 11.42
N LEU A 88 16.25 -10.57 10.93
CA LEU A 88 15.58 -10.03 9.75
C LEU A 88 14.70 -8.79 10.06
N ARG A 89 14.48 -8.46 11.34
CA ARG A 89 13.82 -7.22 11.73
C ARG A 89 14.61 -6.02 11.21
N TRP A 90 13.93 -5.09 10.50
CA TRP A 90 14.55 -3.96 9.78
C TRP A 90 15.63 -4.38 8.78
N GLN A 91 15.36 -5.48 8.07
CA GLN A 91 16.07 -5.83 6.84
C GLN A 91 15.08 -5.79 5.67
N PRO A 92 15.55 -5.61 4.43
CA PRO A 92 14.72 -5.86 3.24
C PRO A 92 14.07 -7.25 3.32
N PRO A 93 12.87 -7.45 2.74
CA PRO A 93 12.21 -8.74 2.76
C PRO A 93 13.07 -9.81 2.09
N ALA A 94 13.34 -10.90 2.82
CA ALA A 94 14.03 -12.06 2.28
C ALA A 94 13.03 -12.96 1.52
N PRO A 95 13.48 -13.76 0.54
CA PRO A 95 12.61 -14.69 -0.19
C PRO A 95 11.86 -15.64 0.75
N ALA A 96 10.60 -15.93 0.42
CA ALA A 96 9.80 -16.90 1.17
C ALA A 96 10.47 -18.28 1.17
N LEU A 97 10.34 -19.01 2.27
CA LEU A 97 10.92 -20.35 2.39
C LEU A 97 10.02 -21.34 1.65
N PRO A 98 10.57 -22.19 0.76
CA PRO A 98 9.80 -23.21 0.10
C PRO A 98 9.32 -24.29 1.11
N TRP A 99 8.15 -24.85 0.84
CA TRP A 99 7.57 -25.90 1.67
C TRP A 99 7.33 -27.19 0.89
N GLN A 100 7.23 -28.31 1.63
CA GLN A 100 6.87 -29.62 1.10
C GLN A 100 5.39 -29.90 1.34
N GLY A 101 4.78 -30.67 0.43
CA GLY A 101 3.35 -30.99 0.52
C GLY A 101 2.45 -29.85 0.12
N VAL A 102 1.21 -29.88 0.57
CA VAL A 102 0.20 -28.88 0.27
C VAL A 102 -0.06 -28.03 1.52
N ARG A 103 0.20 -26.73 1.44
CA ARG A 103 -0.03 -25.77 2.51
C ARG A 103 -1.49 -25.36 2.54
N ASP A 104 -2.08 -25.28 3.75
CA ASP A 104 -3.41 -24.70 3.96
C ASP A 104 -3.39 -23.20 3.67
N ALA A 105 -4.15 -22.79 2.66
CA ALA A 105 -4.38 -21.41 2.24
C ALA A 105 -5.88 -21.03 2.34
N THR A 106 -6.60 -21.62 3.29
CA THR A 106 -8.03 -21.35 3.52
C THR A 106 -8.26 -20.25 4.55
N ARG A 107 -7.21 -19.75 5.20
CA ARG A 107 -7.28 -18.77 6.29
C ARG A 107 -6.35 -17.61 6.05
N LEU A 108 -6.85 -16.42 6.33
CA LEU A 108 -6.06 -15.19 6.31
C LEU A 108 -4.90 -15.27 7.31
N GLY A 109 -3.74 -14.74 6.93
CA GLY A 109 -2.58 -14.61 7.81
C GLY A 109 -2.80 -13.61 8.94
N PRO A 110 -1.89 -13.54 9.93
CA PRO A 110 -1.94 -12.52 10.97
C PRO A 110 -1.73 -11.13 10.37
N ARG A 111 -2.28 -10.12 11.03
CA ARG A 111 -1.99 -8.71 10.70
C ARG A 111 -0.58 -8.36 11.15
N CYS A 112 0.07 -7.44 10.46
CA CYS A 112 1.33 -6.90 10.93
C CYS A 112 1.16 -6.17 12.28
N MET A 113 2.24 -6.10 13.07
CA MET A 113 2.23 -5.48 14.39
C MET A 113 1.67 -4.07 14.32
N GLN A 114 0.62 -3.82 15.07
CA GLN A 114 -0.12 -2.57 15.16
C GLN A 114 -0.88 -2.49 16.48
N ASP A 115 -1.41 -1.29 16.83
CA ASP A 115 -2.33 -1.16 17.96
C ASP A 115 -3.71 -1.73 17.55
N PRO A 116 -4.19 -2.78 18.23
CA PRO A 116 -5.48 -3.38 17.92
C PRO A 116 -6.69 -2.53 18.35
N SER A 117 -6.49 -1.49 19.17
CA SER A 117 -7.58 -0.73 19.79
C SER A 117 -8.38 0.15 18.82
N GLY A 118 -7.82 0.46 17.66
CA GLY A 118 -8.45 1.31 16.63
C GLY A 118 -9.01 0.55 15.43
N ASP A 119 -9.04 -0.79 15.46
CA ASP A 119 -9.28 -1.60 14.27
C ASP A 119 -10.67 -2.24 14.25
N LEU A 120 -11.31 -2.20 13.08
CA LEU A 120 -12.59 -2.86 12.80
C LEU A 120 -12.49 -4.40 12.80
N GLU A 121 -11.29 -4.97 12.61
CA GLU A 121 -11.02 -6.41 12.70
C GLU A 121 -10.80 -6.88 14.14
N PHE A 122 -11.75 -6.62 15.00
CA PHE A 122 -11.70 -7.05 16.40
C PHE A 122 -11.43 -8.57 16.51
N GLY A 123 -10.33 -8.96 17.18
CA GLY A 123 -10.02 -10.34 17.53
C GLY A 123 -8.99 -11.06 16.66
N ARG A 124 -8.44 -10.45 15.60
CA ARG A 124 -7.31 -11.03 14.86
C ARG A 124 -5.99 -10.77 15.57
N GLN A 125 -5.15 -11.79 15.62
CA GLN A 125 -3.79 -11.67 16.13
C GLN A 125 -2.94 -10.78 15.23
N THR A 126 -2.13 -9.93 15.86
CA THR A 126 -1.02 -9.25 15.21
C THR A 126 0.27 -10.02 15.46
N ASP A 127 1.12 -10.12 14.44
CA ASP A 127 2.42 -10.81 14.53
C ASP A 127 3.45 -10.07 13.67
N GLU A 128 4.73 -10.26 13.96
CA GLU A 128 5.81 -9.86 13.05
C GLU A 128 5.88 -10.78 11.82
N ASP A 129 5.52 -12.08 11.96
CA ASP A 129 5.37 -13.01 10.84
C ASP A 129 4.05 -12.76 10.09
N CYS A 130 3.98 -11.63 9.39
CA CYS A 130 2.78 -11.10 8.77
C CYS A 130 2.87 -10.89 7.26
N LEU A 131 4.04 -11.14 6.64
CA LEU A 131 4.26 -10.86 5.22
C LEU A 131 3.56 -11.90 4.34
N THR A 132 2.25 -11.80 4.33
CA THR A 132 1.34 -12.66 3.57
C THR A 132 0.45 -11.86 2.64
N LEU A 133 -0.04 -12.53 1.60
CA LEU A 133 -1.03 -12.01 0.68
C LEU A 133 -2.19 -12.98 0.50
N ASN A 134 -3.27 -12.49 -0.10
CA ASN A 134 -4.47 -13.27 -0.43
C ASN A 134 -4.78 -13.09 -1.91
N VAL A 135 -5.18 -14.14 -2.59
CA VAL A 135 -5.53 -14.13 -4.01
C VAL A 135 -7.01 -14.53 -4.16
N TRP A 136 -7.80 -13.59 -4.63
CA TRP A 136 -9.20 -13.76 -5.00
C TRP A 136 -9.31 -13.96 -6.50
N THR A 137 -9.97 -15.00 -6.96
CA THR A 137 -10.16 -15.25 -8.39
C THR A 137 -11.61 -15.60 -8.68
N PRO A 138 -12.11 -15.36 -9.89
CA PRO A 138 -13.34 -15.98 -10.37
C PRO A 138 -13.29 -17.51 -10.26
N PRO A 139 -14.39 -18.22 -10.43
CA PRO A 139 -14.39 -19.69 -10.51
C PRO A 139 -13.35 -20.21 -11.50
N ALA A 140 -12.90 -21.46 -11.31
CA ALA A 140 -11.90 -22.08 -12.18
C ALA A 140 -12.31 -22.08 -13.66
N GLY A 141 -11.32 -21.97 -14.57
CA GLY A 141 -11.52 -22.11 -16.01
C GLY A 141 -11.24 -20.86 -16.85
N GLY A 142 -10.57 -19.84 -16.33
CA GLY A 142 -10.05 -18.69 -17.11
C GLY A 142 -8.55 -18.55 -16.95
N GLU A 143 -7.89 -18.06 -17.99
CA GLU A 143 -6.46 -17.76 -18.02
C GLU A 143 -6.25 -16.33 -18.52
N HIS A 144 -5.12 -15.74 -18.18
CA HIS A 144 -4.73 -14.38 -18.61
C HIS A 144 -5.69 -13.27 -18.16
N ARG A 145 -6.33 -13.44 -16.97
CA ARG A 145 -7.15 -12.38 -16.39
C ARG A 145 -6.31 -11.21 -15.94
N PRO A 146 -6.78 -9.99 -16.13
CA PRO A 146 -6.13 -8.81 -15.56
C PRO A 146 -6.04 -8.94 -14.03
N VAL A 147 -5.04 -8.32 -13.43
CA VAL A 147 -4.73 -8.46 -12.00
C VAL A 147 -4.76 -7.09 -11.34
N MET A 148 -5.48 -6.98 -10.23
CA MET A 148 -5.39 -5.83 -9.31
C MET A 148 -4.59 -6.25 -8.08
N VAL A 149 -3.53 -5.51 -7.76
CA VAL A 149 -2.80 -5.64 -6.49
C VAL A 149 -3.21 -4.49 -5.59
N TRP A 150 -3.94 -4.82 -4.52
CA TRP A 150 -4.49 -3.86 -3.59
C TRP A 150 -3.58 -3.64 -2.38
N ILE A 151 -3.16 -2.41 -2.16
CA ILE A 151 -2.38 -1.95 -1.01
C ILE A 151 -3.33 -1.23 -0.06
N HIS A 152 -3.47 -1.75 1.16
CA HIS A 152 -4.39 -1.19 2.14
C HIS A 152 -3.89 0.15 2.72
N GLY A 153 -4.84 0.98 3.17
CA GLY A 153 -4.59 2.21 3.90
C GLY A 153 -4.30 2.00 5.38
N GLY A 154 -4.54 3.06 6.17
CA GLY A 154 -4.35 3.06 7.63
C GLY A 154 -3.12 3.85 8.08
N ALA A 155 -2.80 4.96 7.41
CA ALA A 155 -1.74 5.91 7.79
C ALA A 155 -0.36 5.27 8.02
N PHE A 156 -0.07 4.14 7.37
CA PHE A 156 1.14 3.31 7.55
C PHE A 156 1.33 2.77 8.98
N VAL A 157 0.32 2.83 9.82
CA VAL A 157 0.40 2.40 11.24
C VAL A 157 -0.58 1.29 11.59
N ASN A 158 -1.63 1.12 10.79
CA ASN A 158 -2.63 0.05 10.95
C ASN A 158 -3.13 -0.45 9.60
N GLY A 159 -4.02 -1.44 9.62
CA GLY A 159 -4.60 -2.04 8.42
C GLY A 159 -4.14 -3.46 8.15
N SER A 160 -4.78 -4.09 7.16
CA SER A 160 -4.50 -5.47 6.75
C SER A 160 -5.15 -5.76 5.39
N GLY A 161 -4.47 -6.52 4.54
CA GLY A 161 -5.05 -7.03 3.30
C GLY A 161 -6.24 -7.96 3.51
N GLY A 162 -6.41 -8.49 4.70
CA GLY A 162 -7.53 -9.38 5.03
C GLY A 162 -8.86 -8.67 5.33
N VAL A 163 -8.88 -7.34 5.46
CA VAL A 163 -10.12 -6.54 5.60
C VAL A 163 -10.94 -6.54 4.33
N TYR A 164 -10.30 -6.66 3.18
CA TYR A 164 -10.87 -6.44 1.86
C TYR A 164 -11.33 -7.77 1.24
N ASP A 165 -12.58 -8.15 1.48
CA ASP A 165 -13.18 -9.29 0.76
C ASP A 165 -13.51 -8.84 -0.66
N ALA A 166 -12.72 -9.31 -1.61
CA ALA A 166 -12.77 -8.90 -3.00
C ALA A 166 -13.60 -9.84 -3.90
N ARG A 167 -14.44 -10.72 -3.32
CA ARG A 167 -15.22 -11.72 -4.09
C ARG A 167 -16.07 -11.08 -5.19
N TRP A 168 -16.72 -9.94 -4.89
CA TRP A 168 -17.60 -9.27 -5.87
C TRP A 168 -16.79 -8.62 -6.98
N LEU A 169 -15.71 -7.93 -6.63
CA LEU A 169 -14.81 -7.30 -7.59
C LEU A 169 -14.16 -8.36 -8.50
N ALA A 170 -13.69 -9.47 -7.93
CA ALA A 170 -13.09 -10.55 -8.69
C ALA A 170 -14.12 -11.24 -9.61
N ASN A 171 -15.31 -11.60 -9.10
CA ASN A 171 -16.31 -12.36 -9.85
C ASN A 171 -16.98 -11.48 -10.94
N ARG A 172 -17.56 -10.33 -10.57
CA ARG A 172 -18.24 -9.43 -11.52
C ARG A 172 -17.25 -8.83 -12.52
N GLY A 173 -16.06 -8.42 -12.04
CA GLY A 173 -15.04 -7.81 -12.87
C GLY A 173 -14.28 -8.78 -13.77
N ASP A 174 -14.43 -10.08 -13.57
CA ASP A 174 -13.63 -11.15 -14.20
C ASP A 174 -12.12 -10.89 -14.13
N ILE A 175 -11.64 -10.42 -12.96
CA ILE A 175 -10.24 -10.11 -12.67
C ILE A 175 -9.72 -10.94 -11.51
N VAL A 176 -8.39 -11.04 -11.40
CA VAL A 176 -7.74 -11.54 -10.18
C VAL A 176 -7.45 -10.36 -9.26
N VAL A 177 -7.80 -10.48 -7.98
CA VAL A 177 -7.48 -9.46 -6.98
C VAL A 177 -6.53 -10.03 -5.94
N VAL A 178 -5.42 -9.34 -5.72
CA VAL A 178 -4.43 -9.68 -4.70
C VAL A 178 -4.46 -8.61 -3.62
N THR A 179 -4.72 -9.00 -2.36
CA THR A 179 -4.60 -8.10 -1.20
C THR A 179 -3.40 -8.53 -0.36
N LEU A 180 -2.65 -7.61 0.20
CA LEU A 180 -1.40 -7.93 0.88
C LEU A 180 -1.27 -7.23 2.23
N ASN A 181 -0.48 -7.80 3.12
CA ASN A 181 0.04 -7.16 4.31
C ASN A 181 1.45 -6.64 4.03
N TYR A 182 1.85 -5.57 4.72
CA TYR A 182 3.20 -5.02 4.72
C TYR A 182 3.54 -4.48 6.11
N ARG A 183 4.81 -4.39 6.46
CA ARG A 183 5.23 -3.88 7.79
C ARG A 183 4.81 -2.44 7.99
N LEU A 184 4.33 -2.15 9.19
CA LEU A 184 3.71 -0.90 9.60
C LEU A 184 4.50 -0.20 10.71
N GLY A 185 4.22 1.08 10.92
CA GLY A 185 4.76 1.87 12.02
C GLY A 185 6.28 1.81 12.13
N ALA A 186 6.79 1.63 13.33
CA ALA A 186 8.24 1.56 13.56
C ALA A 186 8.89 0.33 12.89
N LEU A 187 8.18 -0.80 12.77
CA LEU A 187 8.72 -1.99 12.11
C LEU A 187 8.82 -1.82 10.58
N GLY A 188 7.95 -1.00 9.99
CA GLY A 188 7.93 -0.72 8.56
C GLY A 188 8.77 0.48 8.13
N PHE A 189 8.91 1.49 8.98
CA PHE A 189 9.39 2.81 8.53
C PHE A 189 10.45 3.48 9.43
N LEU A 190 10.97 2.81 10.48
CA LEU A 190 12.01 3.37 11.33
C LEU A 190 13.32 3.61 10.56
N ALA A 191 13.72 4.88 10.42
CA ALA A 191 14.93 5.29 9.70
C ALA A 191 16.13 5.52 10.64
N HIS A 192 16.34 4.61 11.60
CA HIS A 192 17.44 4.75 12.56
C HIS A 192 18.79 4.42 11.91
N PRO A 193 19.82 5.31 11.99
CA PRO A 193 21.11 5.13 11.27
C PRO A 193 21.88 3.87 11.63
N ALA A 194 21.70 3.33 12.85
CA ALA A 194 22.38 2.09 13.27
C ALA A 194 21.81 0.81 12.64
N LEU A 195 20.66 0.88 11.93
CA LEU A 195 20.00 -0.31 11.38
C LEU A 195 20.56 -0.73 10.01
N GLY A 196 21.23 0.17 9.31
CA GLY A 196 21.80 -0.12 7.98
C GLY A 196 22.70 0.98 7.46
N PRO A 197 23.26 0.82 6.25
CA PRO A 197 24.06 1.87 5.60
C PRO A 197 23.21 3.13 5.34
N PRO A 198 23.85 4.30 5.20
CA PRO A 198 23.15 5.55 4.85
C PRO A 198 22.29 5.38 3.58
N GLY A 199 21.04 5.79 3.65
CA GLY A 199 20.08 5.68 2.57
C GLY A 199 19.42 4.31 2.36
N ASP A 200 19.78 3.29 3.16
CA ASP A 200 19.17 1.94 3.10
C ASP A 200 18.17 1.68 4.24
N VAL A 201 17.80 2.71 5.01
CA VAL A 201 16.91 2.60 6.17
C VAL A 201 15.57 3.30 5.92
N GLY A 202 14.53 2.91 6.65
CA GLY A 202 13.27 3.66 6.73
C GLY A 202 12.14 3.23 5.80
N ASN A 203 12.35 2.35 4.84
CA ASN A 203 11.34 1.98 3.83
C ASN A 203 11.10 0.46 3.74
N TYR A 204 11.12 -0.24 4.88
CA TYR A 204 10.95 -1.69 4.89
C TYR A 204 9.55 -2.10 4.46
N GLY A 205 8.51 -1.33 4.84
CA GLY A 205 7.14 -1.56 4.40
C GLY A 205 6.95 -1.36 2.89
N LEU A 206 7.60 -0.35 2.29
CA LEU A 206 7.59 -0.15 0.83
C LEU A 206 8.32 -1.31 0.12
N ALA A 207 9.43 -1.77 0.67
CA ALA A 207 10.16 -2.93 0.13
C ALA A 207 9.34 -4.23 0.21
N ASP A 208 8.50 -4.39 1.25
CA ASP A 208 7.57 -5.51 1.39
C ASP A 208 6.52 -5.49 0.26
N GLN A 209 5.94 -4.33 -0.03
CA GLN A 209 4.99 -4.15 -1.14
C GLN A 209 5.64 -4.50 -2.49
N GLN A 210 6.89 -4.07 -2.71
CA GLN A 210 7.67 -4.45 -3.90
C GLN A 210 7.94 -5.95 -3.97
N ALA A 211 8.19 -6.62 -2.85
CA ALA A 211 8.35 -8.07 -2.81
C ALA A 211 7.04 -8.79 -3.15
N ALA A 212 5.90 -8.30 -2.68
CA ALA A 212 4.60 -8.83 -3.04
C ALA A 212 4.30 -8.65 -4.54
N LEU A 213 4.61 -7.50 -5.13
CA LEU A 213 4.48 -7.27 -6.57
C LEU A 213 5.38 -8.22 -7.40
N ARG A 214 6.61 -8.48 -6.95
CA ARG A 214 7.49 -9.50 -7.58
C ARG A 214 6.90 -10.91 -7.45
N TRP A 215 6.35 -11.25 -6.29
CA TRP A 215 5.67 -12.53 -6.10
C TRP A 215 4.48 -12.68 -7.07
N VAL A 216 3.68 -11.62 -7.25
CA VAL A 216 2.57 -11.60 -8.23
C VAL A 216 3.10 -11.88 -9.64
N ARG A 217 4.11 -11.17 -10.09
CA ARG A 217 4.74 -11.40 -11.40
C ARG A 217 5.16 -12.86 -11.59
N ASP A 218 5.74 -13.47 -10.56
CA ASP A 218 6.33 -14.80 -10.66
C ASP A 218 5.29 -15.93 -10.50
N ASN A 219 4.11 -15.68 -9.87
CA ASN A 219 3.18 -16.73 -9.48
C ASN A 219 1.74 -16.58 -10.00
N ILE A 220 1.29 -15.36 -10.36
CA ILE A 220 -0.14 -15.09 -10.57
C ILE A 220 -0.76 -15.84 -11.75
N ALA A 221 0.05 -16.23 -12.72
CA ALA A 221 -0.38 -17.06 -13.86
C ALA A 221 -0.98 -18.41 -13.40
N ASN A 222 -0.47 -18.97 -12.31
CA ASN A 222 -0.98 -20.23 -11.74
C ASN A 222 -2.39 -20.09 -11.13
N PHE A 223 -2.81 -18.87 -10.84
CA PHE A 223 -4.15 -18.52 -10.35
C PHE A 223 -5.09 -18.06 -11.48
N GLY A 224 -4.61 -18.06 -12.73
CA GLY A 224 -5.34 -17.61 -13.92
C GLY A 224 -5.16 -16.12 -14.23
N GLY A 225 -4.26 -15.42 -13.53
CA GLY A 225 -3.92 -14.01 -13.78
C GLY A 225 -2.89 -13.83 -14.90
N ASP A 226 -2.82 -12.64 -15.45
CA ASP A 226 -1.84 -12.22 -16.45
C ASP A 226 -0.76 -11.36 -15.77
N PRO A 227 0.48 -11.84 -15.63
CA PRO A 227 1.55 -11.08 -14.99
C PRO A 227 1.96 -9.80 -15.76
N ASP A 228 1.60 -9.68 -17.03
CA ASP A 228 1.86 -8.51 -17.87
C ASP A 228 0.73 -7.46 -17.77
N LYS A 229 -0.39 -7.78 -17.10
CA LYS A 229 -1.55 -6.90 -16.90
C LYS A 229 -1.83 -6.69 -15.41
N VAL A 230 -0.86 -6.15 -14.70
CA VAL A 230 -0.95 -5.87 -13.27
C VAL A 230 -1.24 -4.39 -13.05
N THR A 231 -2.32 -4.08 -12.36
CA THR A 231 -2.64 -2.73 -11.87
C THR A 231 -2.34 -2.68 -10.38
N VAL A 232 -1.45 -1.77 -9.97
CA VAL A 232 -1.27 -1.45 -8.55
C VAL A 232 -2.35 -0.46 -8.11
N ALA A 233 -3.02 -0.76 -7.02
CA ALA A 233 -4.15 0.04 -6.52
C ALA A 233 -4.07 0.18 -5.00
N GLY A 234 -4.54 1.29 -4.47
CA GLY A 234 -4.60 1.49 -3.03
C GLY A 234 -5.39 2.73 -2.64
N GLU A 235 -5.82 2.76 -1.39
CA GLU A 235 -6.56 3.88 -0.82
C GLU A 235 -5.79 4.45 0.37
N SER A 236 -5.90 5.79 0.59
CA SER A 236 -5.25 6.49 1.71
C SER A 236 -3.73 6.25 1.69
N ALA A 237 -3.13 5.73 2.77
CA ALA A 237 -1.72 5.33 2.80
C ALA A 237 -1.36 4.31 1.70
N GLY A 238 -2.30 3.45 1.28
CA GLY A 238 -2.12 2.58 0.11
C GLY A 238 -2.04 3.36 -1.20
N GLY A 239 -2.88 4.39 -1.38
CA GLY A 239 -2.80 5.30 -2.52
C GLY A 239 -1.50 6.11 -2.53
N MET A 240 -1.04 6.57 -1.35
CA MET A 240 0.29 7.18 -1.19
C MET A 240 1.42 6.21 -1.57
N SER A 241 1.31 4.92 -1.19
CA SER A 241 2.25 3.88 -1.63
C SER A 241 2.24 3.69 -3.15
N VAL A 242 1.08 3.80 -3.81
CA VAL A 242 1.00 3.77 -5.28
C VAL A 242 1.80 4.93 -5.88
N CYS A 243 1.71 6.15 -5.31
CA CYS A 243 2.53 7.27 -5.73
C CYS A 243 4.04 6.97 -5.59
N ASP A 244 4.43 6.35 -4.46
CA ASP A 244 5.83 5.95 -4.25
C ASP A 244 6.27 4.90 -5.28
N HIS A 245 5.45 3.90 -5.56
CA HIS A 245 5.75 2.87 -6.57
C HIS A 245 5.90 3.44 -7.98
N LEU A 246 5.14 4.49 -8.34
CA LEU A 246 5.26 5.16 -9.63
C LEU A 246 6.64 5.80 -9.84
N VAL A 247 7.38 6.11 -8.77
CA VAL A 247 8.68 6.78 -8.83
C VAL A 247 9.84 5.96 -8.23
N ALA A 248 9.55 4.86 -7.54
CA ALA A 248 10.56 4.01 -6.91
C ALA A 248 11.28 3.14 -7.95
N PRO A 249 12.63 3.14 -8.01
CA PRO A 249 13.38 2.38 -9.02
C PRO A 249 13.08 0.88 -9.01
N ASP A 250 12.96 0.28 -7.82
CA ASP A 250 12.74 -1.16 -7.66
C ASP A 250 11.30 -1.61 -7.96
N SER A 251 10.40 -0.68 -8.27
CA SER A 251 9.04 -0.93 -8.71
C SER A 251 8.88 -0.91 -10.23
N ALA A 252 9.91 -0.47 -10.95
CA ALA A 252 9.86 -0.35 -12.41
C ALA A 252 9.55 -1.69 -13.09
N GLY A 253 8.52 -1.69 -13.95
CA GLY A 253 8.10 -2.88 -14.70
C GLY A 253 7.35 -3.95 -13.89
N LEU A 254 6.92 -3.64 -12.65
CA LEU A 254 6.12 -4.56 -11.83
C LEU A 254 4.61 -4.38 -12.04
N PHE A 255 4.18 -3.31 -12.71
CA PHE A 255 2.78 -3.02 -13.02
C PHE A 255 2.65 -2.24 -14.33
N SER A 256 1.47 -2.27 -14.92
CA SER A 256 1.12 -1.65 -16.20
C SER A 256 0.02 -0.58 -16.10
N ALA A 257 -0.57 -0.38 -14.92
CA ALA A 257 -1.53 0.69 -14.62
C ALA A 257 -1.54 0.98 -13.11
N ALA A 258 -2.07 2.13 -12.71
CA ALA A 258 -2.12 2.58 -11.32
C ALA A 258 -3.48 3.17 -10.94
N ILE A 259 -4.00 2.86 -9.74
CA ILE A 259 -5.22 3.45 -9.16
C ILE A 259 -4.88 4.08 -7.81
N ILE A 260 -5.12 5.38 -7.68
CA ILE A 260 -4.83 6.17 -6.48
C ILE A 260 -6.15 6.68 -5.92
N GLN A 261 -6.62 6.08 -4.81
CA GLN A 261 -7.85 6.48 -4.13
C GLN A 261 -7.51 7.27 -2.87
N SER A 262 -7.95 8.53 -2.78
CA SER A 262 -7.79 9.36 -1.59
C SER A 262 -6.36 9.37 -1.01
N GLY A 263 -5.36 9.21 -1.88
CA GLY A 263 -3.95 9.11 -1.53
C GLY A 263 -3.16 10.32 -2.01
N PRO A 264 -3.12 11.44 -1.23
CA PRO A 264 -2.30 12.58 -1.64
C PRO A 264 -0.82 12.20 -1.68
N CYS A 265 -0.18 12.38 -2.82
CA CYS A 265 1.22 11.96 -3.06
C CYS A 265 2.27 12.78 -2.27
N GLN A 266 1.90 13.45 -1.19
CA GLN A 266 2.72 14.36 -0.38
C GLN A 266 2.97 13.88 1.06
N ALA A 267 2.82 12.59 1.31
CA ALA A 267 2.89 12.02 2.66
C ALA A 267 4.24 11.36 2.98
N GLN A 268 5.31 11.89 2.42
CA GLN A 268 6.66 11.38 2.64
C GLN A 268 7.47 12.35 3.51
N VAL A 269 8.46 11.81 4.21
CA VAL A 269 9.37 12.59 5.06
C VAL A 269 10.81 12.52 4.52
N ALA A 270 11.52 13.64 4.57
CA ALA A 270 12.93 13.65 4.19
C ALA A 270 13.81 12.87 5.19
N LEU A 271 14.78 12.11 4.68
CA LEU A 271 15.67 11.25 5.49
C LEU A 271 16.27 11.95 6.73
N PRO A 272 16.80 13.18 6.68
CA PRO A 272 17.34 13.80 7.88
C PRO A 272 16.33 14.02 9.01
N VAL A 273 15.07 14.31 8.66
CA VAL A 273 13.97 14.43 9.63
C VAL A 273 13.58 13.06 10.18
N ALA A 274 13.46 12.07 9.30
CA ALA A 274 13.15 10.71 9.69
C ALA A 274 14.23 10.11 10.60
N GLU A 275 15.51 10.31 10.31
CA GLU A 275 16.63 9.89 11.16
C GLU A 275 16.56 10.53 12.54
N LYS A 276 16.34 11.86 12.62
CA LYS A 276 16.20 12.55 13.90
C LYS A 276 15.07 11.96 14.75
N ASN A 277 13.87 11.83 14.19
CA ASN A 277 12.71 11.31 14.91
C ASN A 277 12.92 9.83 15.30
N SER A 278 13.65 9.06 14.49
CA SER A 278 13.99 7.68 14.79
C SER A 278 15.01 7.55 15.93
N LEU A 279 15.95 8.48 16.06
CA LEU A 279 16.88 8.54 17.19
C LEU A 279 16.13 8.89 18.49
N ASP A 280 15.23 9.87 18.45
CA ASP A 280 14.38 10.25 19.59
C ASP A 280 13.51 9.05 20.02
N TYR A 281 12.87 8.37 19.07
CA TYR A 281 12.08 7.15 19.31
C TYR A 281 12.90 6.02 19.97
N ALA A 282 14.12 5.77 19.48
CA ALA A 282 15.01 4.76 20.06
C ALA A 282 15.43 5.13 21.50
N ALA A 283 15.69 6.41 21.76
CA ALA A 283 16.02 6.90 23.09
C ALA A 283 14.87 6.71 24.09
N GLU A 284 13.62 6.98 23.70
CA GLU A 284 12.42 6.74 24.51
C GLU A 284 12.26 5.26 24.88
N LEU A 285 12.68 4.34 24.00
CA LEU A 285 12.69 2.89 24.27
C LEU A 285 13.91 2.41 25.06
N GLY A 286 14.80 3.31 25.49
CA GLY A 286 16.03 2.98 26.21
C GLY A 286 17.16 2.47 25.31
N CYS A 287 17.06 2.65 23.99
CA CYS A 287 18.04 2.21 22.99
C CYS A 287 18.82 3.40 22.39
N GLY A 288 19.07 4.47 23.14
CA GLY A 288 19.67 5.71 22.65
C GLY A 288 21.20 5.68 22.50
N ASP A 289 21.92 4.62 22.91
CA ASP A 289 23.37 4.51 22.71
C ASP A 289 23.68 4.09 21.25
N PRO A 290 24.33 4.94 20.44
CA PRO A 290 24.58 4.67 19.03
C PRO A 290 25.35 3.38 18.74
N GLN A 291 26.21 2.92 19.66
CA GLN A 291 27.01 1.72 19.47
C GLN A 291 26.23 0.43 19.68
N SER A 292 25.19 0.47 20.50
CA SER A 292 24.38 -0.70 20.85
C SER A 292 22.92 -0.60 20.35
N ALA A 293 22.52 0.53 19.78
CA ALA A 293 21.15 0.82 19.39
C ALA A 293 20.52 -0.28 18.52
N ALA A 294 21.21 -0.74 17.48
CA ALA A 294 20.69 -1.78 16.59
C ALA A 294 20.43 -3.11 17.32
N GLN A 295 21.34 -3.52 18.19
CA GLN A 295 21.18 -4.73 19.00
C GLN A 295 20.07 -4.57 20.02
N CYS A 296 20.01 -3.42 20.70
CA CYS A 296 18.97 -3.07 21.67
C CYS A 296 17.59 -3.13 21.02
N LEU A 297 17.36 -2.40 19.93
CA LEU A 297 16.11 -2.35 19.20
C LEU A 297 15.66 -3.75 18.71
N ARG A 298 16.59 -4.54 18.11
CA ARG A 298 16.27 -5.91 17.67
C ARG A 298 15.95 -6.85 18.83
N GLY A 299 16.47 -6.59 20.02
CA GLY A 299 16.19 -7.36 21.24
C GLY A 299 14.88 -7.02 21.92
N LEU A 300 14.20 -5.94 21.56
CA LEU A 300 12.91 -5.55 22.17
C LEU A 300 11.80 -6.56 21.80
N PRO A 301 10.89 -6.86 22.72
CA PRO A 301 9.64 -7.54 22.39
C PRO A 301 8.85 -6.74 21.34
N ALA A 302 8.21 -7.42 20.40
CA ALA A 302 7.46 -6.79 19.32
C ALA A 302 6.36 -5.84 19.83
N ASP A 303 5.73 -6.19 20.95
CA ASP A 303 4.70 -5.34 21.60
C ASP A 303 5.20 -3.95 21.98
N LYS A 304 6.48 -3.78 22.27
CA LYS A 304 7.09 -2.47 22.55
C LYS A 304 7.25 -1.61 21.30
N LEU A 305 7.19 -2.23 20.13
CA LEU A 305 7.35 -1.58 18.82
C LEU A 305 6.00 -1.33 18.12
N ARG A 306 4.88 -1.58 18.80
CA ARG A 306 3.52 -1.24 18.30
C ARG A 306 3.30 0.26 18.18
N THR A 307 3.91 1.05 19.09
CA THR A 307 3.87 2.51 18.99
C THR A 307 4.62 2.93 17.73
N PRO A 308 3.97 3.64 16.79
CA PRO A 308 4.63 4.08 15.57
C PRO A 308 5.73 5.13 15.84
N VAL A 309 6.71 5.21 14.96
CA VAL A 309 7.53 6.40 14.83
C VAL A 309 6.72 7.46 14.09
N TRP A 310 6.58 8.65 14.69
CA TRP A 310 5.82 9.75 14.11
C TRP A 310 6.73 10.71 13.38
N TYR A 311 6.42 11.02 12.14
CA TYR A 311 7.27 11.84 11.29
C TYR A 311 6.70 13.23 11.02
N TYR A 312 5.40 13.34 10.87
CA TYR A 312 4.72 14.61 10.60
C TYR A 312 3.28 14.60 11.13
N ARG A 313 2.61 15.73 11.03
CA ARG A 313 1.21 15.88 11.47
C ARG A 313 0.37 16.52 10.38
N VAL A 314 -0.88 16.11 10.31
CA VAL A 314 -1.94 16.81 9.59
C VAL A 314 -2.99 17.18 10.63
N GLY A 315 -3.05 18.46 11.00
CA GLY A 315 -3.85 18.90 12.12
C GLY A 315 -3.45 18.20 13.42
N GLU A 316 -4.39 17.50 14.04
CA GLU A 316 -4.17 16.77 15.29
C GLU A 316 -3.64 15.35 15.07
N ASP A 317 -3.71 14.82 13.86
CA ASP A 317 -3.30 13.46 13.53
C ASP A 317 -1.80 13.37 13.24
N SER A 318 -1.12 12.51 13.99
CA SER A 318 0.29 12.16 13.76
C SER A 318 0.39 11.03 12.76
N LEU A 319 1.33 11.13 11.82
CA LEU A 319 1.50 10.23 10.71
C LEU A 319 2.91 9.65 10.66
N SER A 320 3.01 8.40 10.27
CA SER A 320 4.22 7.70 9.88
C SER A 320 4.26 7.60 8.34
N GLY A 321 5.30 7.01 7.78
CA GLY A 321 5.27 6.75 6.35
C GLY A 321 6.63 6.67 5.68
N PRO A 322 6.63 6.61 4.35
CA PRO A 322 7.82 6.48 3.53
C PRO A 322 8.82 7.63 3.68
N VAL A 323 10.08 7.32 3.47
CA VAL A 323 11.21 8.23 3.68
C VAL A 323 11.88 8.52 2.34
N THR A 324 11.90 9.79 1.92
CA THR A 324 12.60 10.24 0.72
C THR A 324 14.09 10.49 0.97
N GLY A 325 14.88 10.50 -0.12
CA GLY A 325 16.34 10.60 -0.01
C GLY A 325 17.01 9.27 0.34
N THR A 326 16.29 8.17 0.23
CA THR A 326 16.78 6.79 0.39
C THR A 326 16.98 6.13 -0.97
N LYS A 327 17.64 4.96 -1.01
CA LYS A 327 17.75 4.19 -2.26
C LYS A 327 16.39 3.68 -2.76
N ALA A 328 15.50 3.28 -1.84
CA ALA A 328 14.16 2.82 -2.17
C ALA A 328 13.26 3.93 -2.72
N LEU A 329 13.41 5.15 -2.22
CA LEU A 329 12.65 6.33 -2.63
C LEU A 329 13.60 7.55 -2.71
N PRO A 330 14.34 7.70 -3.84
CA PRO A 330 15.40 8.71 -3.93
C PRO A 330 14.89 10.14 -3.95
N VAL A 331 13.68 10.35 -4.47
CA VAL A 331 13.10 11.67 -4.70
C VAL A 331 11.66 11.69 -4.19
N ASP A 332 11.22 12.85 -3.76
CA ASP A 332 9.83 13.12 -3.43
C ASP A 332 8.91 12.84 -4.65
N PRO A 333 7.80 12.10 -4.48
CA PRO A 333 6.93 11.69 -5.57
C PRO A 333 6.36 12.87 -6.36
N ILE A 334 5.87 13.92 -5.71
CA ILE A 334 5.34 15.11 -6.40
C ILE A 334 6.41 15.74 -7.29
N THR A 335 7.61 15.91 -6.75
CA THR A 335 8.74 16.44 -7.51
C THR A 335 9.09 15.55 -8.70
N ALA A 336 9.15 14.24 -8.49
CA ALA A 336 9.47 13.29 -9.56
C ALA A 336 8.41 13.26 -10.66
N ILE A 337 7.12 13.32 -10.29
CA ILE A 337 5.99 13.37 -11.23
C ILE A 337 6.00 14.69 -12.02
N ALA A 338 6.21 15.82 -11.33
CA ALA A 338 6.32 17.14 -11.98
C ALA A 338 7.47 17.20 -13.01
N ASP A 339 8.56 16.47 -12.75
CA ASP A 339 9.72 16.35 -13.64
C ASP A 339 9.56 15.29 -14.74
N GLY A 340 8.40 14.62 -14.86
CA GLY A 340 8.14 13.56 -15.84
C GLY A 340 8.95 12.28 -15.60
N ARG A 341 9.33 11.99 -14.34
CA ARG A 341 10.13 10.82 -13.94
C ARG A 341 9.30 9.69 -13.34
N ALA A 342 7.97 9.79 -13.36
CA ALA A 342 7.08 8.71 -12.96
C ALA A 342 7.05 7.58 -14.01
N ALA A 343 6.63 6.40 -13.58
CA ALA A 343 6.36 5.28 -14.49
C ALA A 343 5.27 5.69 -15.49
N ARG A 344 5.51 5.38 -16.77
CA ARG A 344 4.59 5.73 -17.87
C ARG A 344 3.51 4.66 -17.99
N VAL A 345 2.44 4.85 -17.25
CA VAL A 345 1.30 3.93 -17.19
C VAL A 345 -0.01 4.73 -17.03
N PRO A 346 -1.14 4.22 -17.53
CA PRO A 346 -2.44 4.83 -17.26
C PRO A 346 -2.70 4.98 -15.76
N VAL A 347 -3.30 6.11 -15.36
CA VAL A 347 -3.61 6.43 -13.95
C VAL A 347 -5.10 6.70 -13.79
N MET A 348 -5.73 6.05 -12.81
CA MET A 348 -7.02 6.45 -12.25
C MET A 348 -6.77 7.10 -10.89
N ILE A 349 -7.26 8.32 -10.68
CA ILE A 349 -7.04 9.06 -9.44
C ILE A 349 -8.33 9.75 -8.99
N GLY A 350 -8.60 9.75 -7.69
CA GLY A 350 -9.76 10.46 -7.17
C GLY A 350 -9.79 10.53 -5.66
N THR A 351 -10.82 11.23 -5.19
CA THR A 351 -11.08 11.50 -3.77
C THR A 351 -12.55 11.38 -3.46
N ASN A 352 -12.86 11.35 -2.17
CA ASN A 352 -14.20 11.44 -1.66
C ASN A 352 -14.57 12.91 -1.39
N ARG A 353 -15.85 13.24 -1.53
CA ARG A 353 -16.36 14.62 -1.41
C ARG A 353 -16.10 15.26 -0.05
N ASP A 354 -16.16 14.49 1.02
CA ASP A 354 -16.10 14.97 2.40
C ASP A 354 -14.97 14.24 3.18
N GLU A 355 -13.76 14.14 2.59
CA GLU A 355 -12.64 13.31 3.07
C GLU A 355 -12.39 13.42 4.57
N PHE A 356 -12.16 14.64 5.06
CA PHE A 356 -11.63 14.83 6.41
C PHE A 356 -12.68 14.70 7.53
N THR A 357 -13.95 14.53 7.19
CA THR A 357 -15.02 14.29 8.18
C THR A 357 -14.78 13.00 8.99
N LEU A 358 -14.17 11.96 8.40
CA LEU A 358 -13.77 10.75 9.13
C LEU A 358 -12.84 11.08 10.31
N PHE A 359 -11.79 11.85 10.07
CA PHE A 359 -10.76 12.14 11.07
C PHE A 359 -11.33 12.99 12.19
N VAL A 360 -12.11 14.03 11.87
CA VAL A 360 -12.82 14.85 12.85
C VAL A 360 -13.82 14.00 13.67
N ALA A 361 -14.54 13.08 13.02
CA ALA A 361 -15.46 12.17 13.70
C ALA A 361 -14.73 11.22 14.65
N LEU A 362 -13.61 10.64 14.24
CA LEU A 362 -12.79 9.77 15.10
C LEU A 362 -12.24 10.51 16.32
N GLN A 363 -11.79 11.75 16.17
CA GLN A 363 -11.34 12.57 17.30
C GLN A 363 -12.51 12.94 18.22
N THR A 364 -13.69 13.26 17.65
CA THR A 364 -14.92 13.51 18.43
C THR A 364 -15.32 12.29 19.26
N LEU A 365 -15.24 11.08 18.69
CA LEU A 365 -15.53 9.84 19.41
C LEU A 365 -14.52 9.55 20.55
N ARG A 366 -13.31 10.11 20.47
CA ARG A 366 -12.30 10.09 21.54
C ARG A 366 -12.52 11.18 22.58
N GLY A 367 -13.59 11.98 22.48
CA GLY A 367 -13.94 13.05 23.42
C GLY A 367 -13.39 14.43 23.06
N ARG A 368 -12.86 14.61 21.83
CA ARG A 368 -12.44 15.93 21.36
C ARG A 368 -13.67 16.77 21.01
N GLU A 369 -13.75 17.98 21.54
CA GLU A 369 -14.74 18.99 21.17
C GLU A 369 -14.08 20.04 20.27
N TYR A 370 -14.76 20.45 19.20
CA TYR A 370 -14.34 21.49 18.28
C TYR A 370 -15.17 22.75 18.52
N THR A 371 -14.54 23.81 19.02
CA THR A 371 -15.19 25.07 19.37
C THR A 371 -14.71 26.23 18.49
N ALA A 372 -15.53 27.29 18.37
CA ALA A 372 -15.24 28.39 17.47
C ALA A 372 -13.94 29.13 17.81
N ASP A 373 -13.61 29.24 19.08
CA ASP A 373 -12.37 29.87 19.56
C ASP A 373 -11.10 29.05 19.26
N GLN A 374 -11.25 27.76 18.99
CA GLN A 374 -10.14 26.87 18.60
C GLN A 374 -9.87 26.85 17.11
N TYR A 375 -10.81 27.31 16.26
CA TYR A 375 -10.70 27.19 14.82
C TYR A 375 -9.43 27.85 14.24
N PRO A 376 -9.03 29.06 14.63
CA PRO A 376 -7.77 29.66 14.16
C PRO A 376 -6.53 28.83 14.52
N GLN A 377 -6.52 28.21 15.73
CA GLN A 377 -5.41 27.35 16.14
C GLN A 377 -5.35 26.06 15.32
N LEU A 378 -6.49 25.41 15.03
CA LEU A 378 -6.56 24.23 14.18
C LEU A 378 -6.00 24.50 12.78
N LEU A 379 -6.35 25.67 12.23
CA LEU A 379 -5.82 26.11 10.93
C LEU A 379 -4.31 26.39 11.00
N ALA A 380 -3.83 27.02 12.09
CA ALA A 380 -2.42 27.29 12.28
C ALA A 380 -1.58 26.00 12.41
N GLU A 381 -2.10 25.01 13.08
CA GLU A 381 -1.46 23.69 13.22
C GLU A 381 -1.41 22.92 11.90
N THR A 382 -2.40 23.10 11.04
CA THR A 382 -2.51 22.40 9.76
C THR A 382 -1.79 23.12 8.61
N PHE A 383 -1.95 24.44 8.52
CA PHE A 383 -1.53 25.24 7.36
C PHE A 383 -0.42 26.26 7.67
N GLY A 384 0.07 26.30 8.91
CA GLY A 384 1.19 27.11 9.31
C GLY A 384 1.04 28.61 8.93
N ALA A 385 1.98 29.12 8.16
CA ALA A 385 2.00 30.53 7.75
C ALA A 385 0.81 30.96 6.85
N ASN A 386 0.08 29.99 6.27
CA ASN A 386 -1.08 30.28 5.43
C ASN A 386 -2.41 30.34 6.21
N ALA A 387 -2.41 30.09 7.52
CA ALA A 387 -3.62 29.93 8.35
C ALA A 387 -4.58 31.12 8.25
N ASP A 388 -4.07 32.36 8.35
CA ASP A 388 -4.91 33.58 8.29
C ASP A 388 -5.62 33.70 6.93
N ALA A 389 -4.92 33.37 5.84
CA ALA A 389 -5.50 33.39 4.48
C ALA A 389 -6.56 32.29 4.33
N VAL A 390 -6.32 31.12 4.90
CA VAL A 390 -7.24 29.98 4.90
C VAL A 390 -8.49 30.33 5.73
N GLU A 391 -8.35 30.90 6.93
CA GLU A 391 -9.49 31.33 7.77
C GLU A 391 -10.38 32.35 7.04
N ALA A 392 -9.75 33.35 6.40
CA ALA A 392 -10.48 34.35 5.63
C ALA A 392 -11.27 33.74 4.43
N HIS A 393 -10.75 32.64 3.85
CA HIS A 393 -11.37 31.96 2.73
C HIS A 393 -12.44 30.95 3.17
N TYR A 394 -12.30 30.32 4.34
CA TYR A 394 -13.23 29.35 4.96
C TYR A 394 -13.82 29.89 6.28
N PRO A 395 -14.54 31.05 6.26
CA PRO A 395 -15.07 31.64 7.48
C PRO A 395 -16.18 30.78 8.10
N LEU A 396 -16.17 30.60 9.41
CA LEU A 396 -17.11 29.78 10.17
C LEU A 396 -18.61 30.02 9.84
N PRO A 397 -19.09 31.25 9.60
CA PRO A 397 -20.50 31.48 9.30
C PRO A 397 -21.02 30.81 8.02
N ARG A 398 -20.16 30.24 7.19
CA ARG A 398 -20.56 29.47 6.01
C ARG A 398 -20.92 28.00 6.33
N TYR A 399 -20.64 27.54 7.54
CA TYR A 399 -20.76 26.15 7.95
C TYR A 399 -21.68 26.01 9.16
N ASP A 400 -22.35 24.88 9.29
CA ASP A 400 -23.27 24.62 10.40
C ASP A 400 -22.54 24.50 11.76
N ASN A 401 -21.27 24.08 11.74
CA ASN A 401 -20.43 23.95 12.92
C ASN A 401 -18.94 23.93 12.56
N VAL A 402 -18.08 24.01 13.58
CA VAL A 402 -16.61 24.04 13.44
C VAL A 402 -16.06 22.74 12.86
N SER A 403 -16.65 21.60 13.25
CA SER A 403 -16.23 20.28 12.74
C SER A 403 -16.35 20.21 11.21
N LEU A 404 -17.44 20.71 10.66
CA LEU A 404 -17.67 20.74 9.20
C LEU A 404 -16.81 21.80 8.51
N ALA A 405 -16.60 22.97 9.13
CA ALA A 405 -15.71 23.99 8.59
C ALA A 405 -14.26 23.47 8.47
N TYR A 406 -13.76 22.88 9.54
CA TYR A 406 -12.41 22.32 9.57
C TYR A 406 -12.28 21.13 8.62
N SER A 407 -13.27 20.22 8.60
CA SER A 407 -13.29 19.10 7.66
C SER A 407 -13.24 19.54 6.21
N ALA A 408 -14.07 20.53 5.82
CA ALA A 408 -14.08 21.05 4.45
C ALA A 408 -12.74 21.68 4.07
N THR A 409 -12.14 22.47 4.98
CA THR A 409 -10.86 23.12 4.76
C THR A 409 -9.73 22.10 4.50
N VAL A 410 -9.66 21.05 5.33
CA VAL A 410 -8.62 20.03 5.18
C VAL A 410 -8.91 19.09 4.01
N THR A 411 -10.19 18.76 3.74
CA THR A 411 -10.59 18.03 2.52
C THR A 411 -10.05 18.73 1.29
N ASP A 412 -10.31 20.03 1.16
CA ASP A 412 -9.92 20.79 -0.02
C ASP A 412 -8.37 20.94 -0.12
N GLY A 413 -7.73 21.36 0.98
CA GLY A 413 -6.30 21.71 0.97
C GLY A 413 -5.35 20.51 0.96
N VAL A 414 -5.76 19.35 1.49
CA VAL A 414 -4.89 18.19 1.66
C VAL A 414 -5.25 17.04 0.72
N PHE A 415 -6.51 16.87 0.34
CA PHE A 415 -6.97 15.75 -0.49
C PHE A 415 -7.39 16.21 -1.89
N ALA A 416 -8.52 16.89 -2.03
CA ALA A 416 -9.16 17.15 -3.32
C ALA A 416 -8.29 17.95 -4.27
N CYS A 417 -7.78 19.10 -3.84
CA CYS A 417 -6.96 19.95 -4.72
C CYS A 417 -5.52 19.41 -4.92
N VAL A 418 -5.06 18.53 -4.05
CA VAL A 418 -3.81 17.79 -4.30
C VAL A 418 -4.04 16.74 -5.37
N ALA A 419 -5.14 15.97 -5.29
CA ALA A 419 -5.48 14.96 -6.28
C ALA A 419 -5.72 15.58 -7.67
N ASP A 420 -6.44 16.72 -7.74
CA ASP A 420 -6.64 17.51 -8.95
C ASP A 420 -5.30 17.91 -9.60
N ARG A 421 -4.42 18.56 -8.83
CA ARG A 421 -3.08 18.93 -9.30
C ARG A 421 -2.25 17.73 -9.76
N MET A 422 -2.35 16.60 -9.06
CA MET A 422 -1.65 15.38 -9.44
C MET A 422 -2.21 14.79 -10.73
N ALA A 423 -3.54 14.78 -10.90
CA ALA A 423 -4.20 14.34 -12.12
C ALA A 423 -3.69 15.15 -13.34
N ASP A 424 -3.62 16.47 -13.21
CA ASP A 424 -3.09 17.37 -14.23
C ASP A 424 -1.61 17.09 -14.56
N MET A 425 -0.79 16.78 -13.54
CA MET A 425 0.62 16.46 -13.76
C MET A 425 0.79 15.15 -14.53
N PHE A 426 0.06 14.10 -14.16
CA PHE A 426 0.09 12.81 -14.86
C PHE A 426 -0.46 12.93 -16.30
N ALA A 427 -1.52 13.72 -16.51
CA ALA A 427 -2.17 13.89 -17.80
C ALA A 427 -1.30 14.55 -18.88
N ARG A 428 -0.13 15.06 -18.53
CA ARG A 428 0.86 15.60 -19.49
C ARG A 428 1.51 14.52 -20.34
N ASP A 429 1.66 13.34 -19.77
CA ASP A 429 2.45 12.24 -20.37
C ASP A 429 1.65 10.94 -20.53
N GLU A 430 0.57 10.73 -19.74
CA GLU A 430 -0.14 9.45 -19.65
C GLU A 430 -1.67 9.63 -19.66
N PRO A 431 -2.44 8.61 -20.06
CA PRO A 431 -3.91 8.61 -19.92
C PRO A 431 -4.31 8.69 -18.44
N VAL A 432 -5.13 9.68 -18.09
CA VAL A 432 -5.61 9.89 -16.72
C VAL A 432 -7.14 9.91 -16.70
N TYR A 433 -7.70 9.27 -15.67
CA TYR A 433 -9.14 9.25 -15.40
C TYR A 433 -9.39 9.72 -13.98
N ALA A 434 -10.01 10.89 -13.83
CA ALA A 434 -10.23 11.52 -12.53
C ALA A 434 -11.68 11.32 -12.06
N TYR A 435 -11.89 11.12 -10.73
CA TYR A 435 -13.21 10.98 -10.14
C TYR A 435 -13.34 11.68 -8.78
N GLU A 436 -14.61 11.94 -8.42
CA GLU A 436 -15.03 12.26 -7.06
C GLU A 436 -16.12 11.28 -6.64
N PHE A 437 -15.92 10.56 -5.53
CA PHE A 437 -17.00 9.79 -4.90
C PHE A 437 -17.90 10.73 -4.10
N ASN A 438 -19.17 10.77 -4.47
CA ASN A 438 -20.12 11.78 -4.00
C ASN A 438 -21.43 11.19 -3.48
N ASP A 439 -21.40 9.99 -2.88
CA ASP A 439 -22.53 9.48 -2.10
C ASP A 439 -22.43 9.95 -0.65
N ARG A 440 -23.07 11.09 -0.35
CA ARG A 440 -23.14 11.62 1.01
C ARG A 440 -24.04 10.81 1.95
N GLY A 441 -24.80 9.84 1.42
CA GLY A 441 -25.58 8.86 2.15
C GLY A 441 -24.86 7.52 2.33
N ALA A 442 -23.58 7.42 1.97
CA ALA A 442 -22.83 6.18 2.07
C ALA A 442 -22.90 5.58 3.49
N PRO A 443 -23.16 4.26 3.63
CA PRO A 443 -23.39 3.65 4.93
C PRO A 443 -22.11 3.64 5.75
N ALA A 444 -22.03 4.53 6.74
CA ALA A 444 -20.93 4.63 7.65
C ALA A 444 -20.95 3.51 8.73
N PRO A 445 -19.79 3.05 9.23
CA PRO A 445 -19.69 2.18 10.38
C PRO A 445 -20.42 2.73 11.60
N ASP A 446 -20.88 1.83 12.49
CA ASP A 446 -21.73 2.17 13.63
C ASP A 446 -21.21 3.33 14.47
N PRO A 447 -19.94 3.38 14.91
CA PRO A 447 -19.45 4.50 15.72
C PRO A 447 -19.58 5.87 15.04
N LEU A 448 -19.34 5.94 13.73
CA LEU A 448 -19.38 7.20 12.97
C LEU A 448 -20.81 7.76 12.80
N ARG A 449 -21.83 6.91 12.95
CA ARG A 449 -23.24 7.34 12.86
C ARG A 449 -23.74 8.06 14.13
N HIS A 450 -22.93 8.12 15.18
CA HIS A 450 -23.28 8.71 16.47
C HIS A 450 -22.62 10.08 16.72
N VAL A 451 -21.86 10.61 15.77
CA VAL A 451 -21.33 11.97 15.88
C VAL A 451 -22.42 13.01 15.58
N ALA A 452 -22.26 14.22 16.13
CA ALA A 452 -23.28 15.28 16.07
C ALA A 452 -23.36 16.02 14.70
N PHE A 453 -22.67 15.51 13.68
CA PHE A 453 -22.66 16.09 12.34
C PHE A 453 -22.66 14.97 11.27
N PRO A 454 -23.16 15.24 10.04
CA PRO A 454 -23.13 14.26 8.97
C PRO A 454 -21.69 14.01 8.53
N VAL A 455 -21.29 12.73 8.44
CA VAL A 455 -19.97 12.37 7.91
C VAL A 455 -19.89 12.46 6.39
N GLY A 456 -21.03 12.42 5.70
CA GLY A 456 -21.11 12.58 4.25
C GLY A 456 -20.37 11.46 3.50
N ALA A 457 -19.86 11.80 2.32
CA ALA A 457 -18.96 10.93 1.55
C ALA A 457 -17.54 11.02 2.13
N SER A 458 -17.36 10.50 3.36
CA SER A 458 -16.09 10.62 4.08
C SER A 458 -15.05 9.62 3.59
N HIS A 459 -13.81 9.83 4.01
CA HIS A 459 -12.67 8.97 3.71
C HIS A 459 -12.97 7.48 3.87
N SER A 460 -12.54 6.66 2.92
CA SER A 460 -12.69 5.20 2.88
C SER A 460 -14.13 4.67 2.71
N LEU A 461 -15.19 5.49 2.64
CA LEU A 461 -16.55 4.98 2.50
C LEU A 461 -16.84 4.43 1.10
N GLU A 462 -16.16 4.88 0.06
CA GLU A 462 -16.26 4.36 -1.30
C GLU A 462 -15.78 2.90 -1.42
N LEU A 463 -14.93 2.45 -0.49
CA LEU A 463 -14.39 1.09 -0.49
C LEU A 463 -15.47 0.01 -0.34
N ARG A 464 -16.58 0.34 0.31
CA ARG A 464 -17.74 -0.55 0.48
C ARG A 464 -18.50 -0.81 -0.82
N TYR A 465 -18.21 -0.04 -1.85
CA TYR A 465 -18.77 -0.21 -3.20
C TYR A 465 -17.91 -1.14 -4.06
N LEU A 466 -16.69 -1.46 -3.59
CA LEU A 466 -15.74 -2.35 -4.28
C LEU A 466 -15.51 -3.67 -3.50
N PHE A 467 -15.55 -3.60 -2.16
CA PHE A 467 -15.20 -4.70 -1.26
C PHE A 467 -16.28 -4.91 -0.20
N ASP A 468 -16.45 -6.15 0.25
CA ASP A 468 -17.23 -6.43 1.46
C ASP A 468 -16.32 -6.24 2.70
N ILE A 469 -16.43 -5.08 3.32
CA ILE A 469 -15.59 -4.70 4.48
C ILE A 469 -16.32 -5.00 5.81
N GLY A 470 -17.64 -5.21 5.79
CA GLY A 470 -18.44 -5.41 7.01
C GLY A 470 -18.59 -4.14 7.87
N GLY A 471 -19.13 -4.27 9.08
CA GLY A 471 -19.16 -3.21 10.11
C GLY A 471 -20.12 -2.04 9.89
N ALA A 472 -20.83 -1.97 8.76
CA ALA A 472 -21.83 -0.94 8.45
C ALA A 472 -23.12 -1.55 7.92
N PRO A 473 -24.22 -0.79 7.82
CA PRO A 473 -25.44 -1.22 7.15
C PRO A 473 -25.17 -1.66 5.70
N PRO A 474 -25.97 -2.58 5.15
CA PRO A 474 -25.87 -2.94 3.74
C PRO A 474 -26.20 -1.75 2.85
N LEU A 475 -25.66 -1.76 1.64
CA LEU A 475 -26.01 -0.81 0.58
C LEU A 475 -27.50 -0.91 0.25
N ASP A 476 -28.15 0.23 0.07
CA ASP A 476 -29.52 0.27 -0.47
C ASP A 476 -29.52 -0.06 -1.98
N PRO A 477 -30.71 -0.23 -2.62
CA PRO A 477 -30.77 -0.59 -4.05
C PRO A 477 -30.09 0.41 -5.00
N ALA A 478 -30.09 1.72 -4.70
CA ALA A 478 -29.44 2.73 -5.52
C ALA A 478 -27.91 2.67 -5.34
N GLN A 479 -27.47 2.46 -4.11
CA GLN A 479 -26.07 2.26 -3.75
C GLN A 479 -25.50 0.94 -4.30
N GLN A 480 -26.31 -0.14 -4.30
CA GLN A 480 -25.92 -1.41 -4.93
C GLN A 480 -25.68 -1.22 -6.44
N LYS A 481 -26.55 -0.45 -7.12
CA LYS A 481 -26.35 -0.12 -8.53
C LYS A 481 -25.08 0.71 -8.74
N LEU A 482 -24.78 1.66 -7.87
CA LEU A 482 -23.51 2.40 -7.92
C LEU A 482 -22.31 1.47 -7.67
N SER A 483 -22.41 0.55 -6.72
CA SER A 483 -21.37 -0.47 -6.48
C SER A 483 -21.09 -1.30 -7.73
N GLU A 484 -22.14 -1.81 -8.38
CA GLU A 484 -22.00 -2.55 -9.63
C GLU A 484 -21.32 -1.72 -10.73
N GLN A 485 -21.68 -0.44 -10.85
CA GLN A 485 -21.08 0.48 -11.80
C GLN A 485 -19.60 0.76 -11.48
N MET A 486 -19.26 0.96 -10.21
CA MET A 486 -17.87 1.16 -9.79
C MET A 486 -17.03 -0.09 -10.05
N ILE A 487 -17.54 -1.29 -9.75
CA ILE A 487 -16.86 -2.55 -10.07
C ILE A 487 -16.61 -2.66 -11.58
N ASP A 488 -17.61 -2.33 -12.40
CA ASP A 488 -17.46 -2.34 -13.86
C ASP A 488 -16.37 -1.36 -14.33
N TYR A 489 -16.33 -0.14 -13.81
CA TYR A 489 -15.29 0.85 -14.16
C TYR A 489 -13.90 0.41 -13.72
N TRP A 490 -13.75 -0.02 -12.47
CA TRP A 490 -12.45 -0.45 -11.92
C TRP A 490 -11.91 -1.65 -12.68
N SER A 491 -12.75 -2.66 -12.91
CA SER A 491 -12.33 -3.87 -13.64
C SER A 491 -11.96 -3.58 -15.10
N GLN A 492 -12.68 -2.68 -15.80
CA GLN A 492 -12.33 -2.27 -17.16
C GLN A 492 -11.02 -1.47 -17.19
N PHE A 493 -10.79 -0.61 -16.19
CA PHE A 493 -9.51 0.09 -16.06
C PHE A 493 -8.36 -0.91 -15.81
N VAL A 494 -8.53 -1.87 -14.92
CA VAL A 494 -7.56 -2.94 -14.66
C VAL A 494 -7.28 -3.76 -15.93
N ALA A 495 -8.31 -4.01 -16.74
CA ALA A 495 -8.20 -4.81 -17.94
C ALA A 495 -7.57 -4.08 -19.14
N LYS A 496 -7.82 -2.77 -19.27
CA LYS A 496 -7.57 -2.01 -20.53
C LYS A 496 -6.85 -0.67 -20.31
N GLY A 497 -6.58 -0.27 -19.06
CA GLY A 497 -6.07 1.07 -18.75
C GLY A 497 -7.08 2.19 -18.99
N ALA A 498 -8.37 1.86 -19.14
CA ALA A 498 -9.44 2.82 -19.37
C ALA A 498 -10.77 2.32 -18.76
N PRO A 499 -11.53 3.14 -17.98
CA PRO A 499 -12.74 2.74 -17.29
C PRO A 499 -13.96 2.77 -18.24
N ARG A 500 -13.87 2.11 -19.39
CA ARG A 500 -14.95 2.07 -20.40
C ARG A 500 -15.78 0.82 -20.21
N ALA A 501 -16.95 0.96 -19.57
CA ALA A 501 -17.88 -0.12 -19.30
C ALA A 501 -19.16 0.00 -20.14
N ASP A 502 -19.58 -1.09 -20.76
CA ASP A 502 -20.77 -1.12 -21.62
C ASP A 502 -22.04 -0.76 -20.81
N GLY A 503 -22.85 0.17 -21.36
CA GLY A 503 -24.07 0.62 -20.73
C GLY A 503 -23.90 1.61 -19.57
N GLN A 504 -22.68 1.98 -19.23
CA GLN A 504 -22.37 3.00 -18.23
C GLN A 504 -22.10 4.35 -18.89
N PRO A 505 -22.23 5.49 -18.16
CA PRO A 505 -21.80 6.79 -18.66
C PRO A 505 -20.35 6.77 -19.13
N GLU A 506 -20.07 7.49 -20.23
CA GLU A 506 -18.70 7.62 -20.72
C GLU A 506 -17.87 8.41 -19.70
N TRP A 507 -16.74 7.82 -19.30
CA TRP A 507 -15.75 8.47 -18.44
C TRP A 507 -14.61 9.01 -19.31
N PRO A 508 -14.52 10.35 -19.47
CA PRO A 508 -13.52 10.95 -20.35
C PRO A 508 -12.11 10.83 -19.76
N GLU A 509 -11.14 10.65 -20.63
CA GLU A 509 -9.73 10.83 -20.29
C GLU A 509 -9.46 12.31 -20.00
N LEU A 510 -8.67 12.59 -18.96
CA LEU A 510 -8.20 13.92 -18.63
C LEU A 510 -7.07 14.30 -19.59
N GLY A 511 -7.07 15.53 -20.12
CA GLY A 511 -6.05 15.99 -21.06
C GLY A 511 -6.63 16.33 -22.43
N GLY A 512 -5.90 17.14 -23.20
CA GLY A 512 -6.39 17.78 -24.42
C GLY A 512 -7.36 18.94 -24.13
N ASP A 513 -7.58 19.79 -25.13
CA ASP A 513 -8.31 21.07 -24.98
C ASP A 513 -9.78 20.94 -24.53
N SER A 514 -10.36 19.75 -24.58
CA SER A 514 -11.79 19.52 -24.28
C SER A 514 -12.05 18.75 -22.99
N ALA A 515 -11.04 18.22 -22.33
CA ALA A 515 -11.18 17.33 -21.18
C ALA A 515 -10.66 17.93 -19.85
N ALA A 516 -10.02 19.12 -19.88
CA ALA A 516 -9.55 19.79 -18.67
C ALA A 516 -10.69 20.01 -17.67
N GLY A 517 -10.46 19.62 -16.40
CA GLY A 517 -11.41 19.76 -15.31
C GLY A 517 -12.64 18.82 -15.36
N LYS A 518 -12.60 17.73 -16.15
CA LYS A 518 -13.71 16.77 -16.22
C LYS A 518 -13.48 15.59 -15.29
N PHE A 519 -14.31 15.48 -14.27
CA PHE A 519 -14.31 14.39 -13.30
C PHE A 519 -15.56 13.52 -13.47
N MET A 520 -15.44 12.23 -13.20
CA MET A 520 -16.59 11.37 -13.01
C MET A 520 -17.09 11.53 -11.57
N SER A 521 -18.26 12.17 -11.37
CA SER A 521 -18.93 12.18 -10.07
C SER A 521 -19.69 10.87 -9.90
N LEU A 522 -19.24 10.05 -8.94
CA LEU A 522 -19.79 8.73 -8.62
C LEU A 522 -20.86 8.88 -7.53
N GLN A 523 -22.14 8.62 -7.88
CA GLN A 523 -23.27 8.88 -6.99
C GLN A 523 -24.49 8.00 -7.29
N PRO A 524 -25.33 7.67 -6.28
CA PRO A 524 -26.43 6.70 -6.43
C PRO A 524 -27.55 7.15 -7.37
N ASP A 525 -27.78 8.47 -7.52
CA ASP A 525 -28.82 9.05 -8.41
C ASP A 525 -28.38 9.12 -9.88
N GLY A 526 -27.23 8.56 -10.20
CA GLY A 526 -26.65 8.47 -11.54
C GLY A 526 -25.32 9.19 -11.65
N SER A 527 -24.26 8.40 -11.82
CA SER A 527 -22.92 8.95 -12.05
C SER A 527 -22.87 9.75 -13.34
N ARG A 528 -22.12 10.85 -13.33
CA ARG A 528 -22.04 11.79 -14.47
C ARG A 528 -20.72 12.54 -14.48
N VAL A 529 -20.34 12.99 -15.66
CA VAL A 529 -19.19 13.89 -15.81
C VAL A 529 -19.57 15.29 -15.31
N VAL A 530 -18.72 15.84 -14.45
CA VAL A 530 -18.83 17.20 -13.88
C VAL A 530 -17.57 18.01 -14.20
N THR A 531 -17.71 19.34 -14.17
CA THR A 531 -16.62 20.28 -14.50
C THR A 531 -16.39 21.34 -13.43
N ASP A 532 -17.02 21.19 -12.28
CA ASP A 532 -17.06 22.17 -11.20
C ASP A 532 -16.35 21.68 -9.91
N VAL A 533 -15.64 20.54 -9.97
CA VAL A 533 -14.92 19.98 -8.80
C VAL A 533 -13.89 20.96 -8.28
N GLU A 534 -13.07 21.56 -9.15
CA GLU A 534 -12.08 22.57 -8.76
C GLU A 534 -12.72 23.77 -8.05
N GLN A 535 -13.86 24.27 -8.55
CA GLN A 535 -14.57 25.40 -7.93
C GLN A 535 -15.24 24.97 -6.61
N ALA A 536 -15.80 23.77 -6.58
CA ALA A 536 -16.49 23.23 -5.41
C ALA A 536 -15.52 23.03 -4.23
N HIS A 537 -14.27 22.64 -4.51
CA HIS A 537 -13.17 22.48 -3.55
C HIS A 537 -12.25 23.70 -3.49
N GLN A 538 -12.59 24.80 -4.20
CA GLN A 538 -11.85 26.06 -4.14
C GLN A 538 -10.36 25.92 -4.53
N CYS A 539 -10.02 25.00 -5.41
CA CYS A 539 -8.64 24.67 -5.79
C CYS A 539 -7.85 25.87 -6.37
N PRO A 540 -8.45 26.84 -7.07
CA PRO A 540 -7.73 28.06 -7.46
C PRO A 540 -7.15 28.87 -6.28
N PHE A 541 -7.84 28.87 -5.12
CA PHE A 541 -7.30 29.49 -3.90
C PHE A 541 -6.06 28.72 -3.40
N TRP A 542 -6.16 27.40 -3.30
CA TRP A 542 -5.08 26.55 -2.82
C TRP A 542 -3.85 26.60 -3.74
N ALA A 543 -4.05 26.67 -5.05
CA ALA A 543 -2.96 26.83 -6.02
C ALA A 543 -2.24 28.18 -5.89
N GLY A 544 -2.91 29.20 -5.37
CA GLY A 544 -2.34 30.54 -5.14
C GLY A 544 -1.57 30.70 -3.84
N LEU A 545 -1.66 29.74 -2.91
CA LEU A 545 -0.90 29.80 -1.65
C LEU A 545 0.57 29.47 -1.91
N LYS A 546 1.44 30.21 -1.22
CA LYS A 546 2.87 29.90 -1.24
C LYS A 546 3.13 28.74 -0.30
N GLY A 547 3.71 27.67 -0.84
CA GLY A 547 4.13 26.50 -0.08
C GLY A 547 5.28 26.79 0.88
#